data_b92147efc0bc30efcef5ea9671e4e8e6
#
_entry.id   b92147efc0bc30efcef5ea9671e4e8e6
#
_cell.length_a   1.000
_cell.length_b   1.000
_cell.length_c   1.000
_cell.angle_alpha   90.00
_cell.angle_beta   90.00
_cell.angle_gamma   90.00
#
_symmetry.space_group_name_H-M   'P 1'
#
loop_
_entity.id
_entity.type
_entity.pdbx_description
1 polymer ?
#
loop_
_entity_poly.entity_id
_entity_poly.type
_entity_poly.pdbx_seq_one_letter_code
_entity_poly.pdbx_strand_id
1 'polypeptide(L)'
;LKFYKYCKKILEDGEVTDDEIKDLEVHEQRDGNSVAFTFGRFNPPTIGHEKLINKVAQQPTDRYFIYLSRSQDKSKNPLTPRDKLSVMKQMFPRHARNIVINPTNMVLDLATDLYNKGFTKVIMVAGSDRVREFEGILKRYNDKRNRHGYYNFDKIDVVSAGERDPDAEGATGMSASKMRTAAEKGDITSFKLGLPSSYKNKADDLMKKVRKGMNLAASYGSLGHHAGYGYKPIANLNEYEQNQIRDLYVREMIFNIDDKVDYVKEDIQGTVKRRG
;
A
#
# COMPACT_ATOMS: atom_id res chain seq x y z
N LEU A 1 21.16 -33.68 5.74
CA LEU A 1 21.09 -35.14 6.02
C LEU A 1 20.17 -35.87 5.03
N LYS A 2 19.04 -35.31 4.62
CA LYS A 2 18.10 -35.89 3.60
C LYS A 2 18.74 -35.84 2.20
N PHE A 3 19.30 -34.70 1.80
CA PHE A 3 20.02 -34.53 0.53
C PHE A 3 21.16 -35.51 0.34
N TYR A 4 22.00 -35.68 1.37
CA TYR A 4 23.10 -36.65 1.34
C TYR A 4 22.61 -38.10 1.18
N LYS A 5 21.49 -38.46 1.83
CA LYS A 5 20.90 -39.82 1.70
C LYS A 5 20.31 -40.01 0.29
N TYR A 6 19.79 -38.98 -0.33
CA TYR A 6 19.21 -39.00 -1.67
C TYR A 6 20.31 -39.13 -2.73
N CYS A 7 21.38 -38.31 -2.63
CA CYS A 7 22.57 -38.44 -3.49
C CYS A 7 23.21 -39.79 -3.39
N LYS A 8 23.27 -40.36 -2.16
CA LYS A 8 23.85 -41.69 -1.95
C LYS A 8 23.05 -42.79 -2.65
N LYS A 9 21.72 -42.67 -2.64
CA LYS A 9 20.82 -43.61 -3.35
C LYS A 9 21.03 -43.58 -4.88
N ILE A 10 21.11 -42.39 -5.47
CA ILE A 10 21.36 -42.20 -6.91
C ILE A 10 22.76 -42.76 -7.30
N LEU A 11 23.78 -42.59 -6.45
CA LEU A 11 25.12 -43.13 -6.69
C LEU A 11 25.20 -44.65 -6.56
N GLU A 12 24.25 -45.26 -5.82
CA GLU A 12 24.21 -46.73 -5.65
C GLU A 12 23.55 -47.41 -6.89
N ASP A 13 22.59 -46.75 -7.58
CA ASP A 13 21.90 -47.32 -8.72
C ASP A 13 22.61 -47.08 -10.08
N GLY A 14 23.55 -46.13 -10.12
CA GLY A 14 24.40 -45.86 -11.29
C GLY A 14 23.74 -45.21 -12.51
N GLU A 15 22.43 -45.00 -12.49
CA GLU A 15 21.67 -44.28 -13.52
C GLU A 15 20.91 -43.12 -12.88
N VAL A 16 21.08 -41.91 -13.47
CA VAL A 16 20.38 -40.70 -13.02
C VAL A 16 19.28 -40.40 -14.01
N THR A 17 18.04 -40.48 -13.58
CA THR A 17 16.88 -40.16 -14.43
C THR A 17 16.59 -38.66 -14.44
N ASP A 18 15.97 -38.15 -15.50
CA ASP A 18 15.60 -36.72 -15.63
C ASP A 18 14.65 -36.26 -14.50
N ASP A 19 13.80 -37.15 -13.98
CA ASP A 19 12.93 -36.85 -12.84
C ASP A 19 13.72 -36.73 -11.53
N GLU A 20 14.77 -37.52 -11.34
CA GLU A 20 15.68 -37.45 -10.20
C GLU A 20 16.58 -36.20 -10.26
N ILE A 21 17.01 -35.79 -11.45
CA ILE A 21 17.73 -34.52 -11.65
C ILE A 21 16.80 -33.36 -11.26
N LYS A 22 15.56 -33.39 -11.72
CA LYS A 22 14.56 -32.37 -11.41
C LYS A 22 14.22 -32.29 -9.92
N ASP A 23 14.14 -33.43 -9.26
CA ASP A 23 13.94 -33.52 -7.79
C ASP A 23 15.17 -33.02 -7.03
N LEU A 24 16.39 -33.28 -7.54
CA LEU A 24 17.63 -32.76 -6.99
C LEU A 24 17.70 -31.23 -7.11
N GLU A 25 17.41 -30.68 -8.27
CA GLU A 25 17.37 -29.23 -8.50
C GLU A 25 16.34 -28.55 -7.58
N VAL A 26 15.19 -29.16 -7.40
CA VAL A 26 14.15 -28.67 -6.48
C VAL A 26 14.59 -28.79 -5.02
N HIS A 27 15.32 -29.85 -4.64
CA HIS A 27 15.83 -30.02 -3.28
C HIS A 27 17.00 -29.08 -2.98
N GLU A 28 17.91 -28.87 -3.94
CA GLU A 28 19.03 -27.93 -3.81
C GLU A 28 18.54 -26.48 -3.69
N GLN A 29 17.47 -26.13 -4.42
CA GLN A 29 16.82 -24.84 -4.26
C GLN A 29 16.07 -24.65 -2.93
N ARG A 30 15.70 -25.75 -2.24
CA ARG A 30 14.97 -25.70 -0.98
C ARG A 30 15.86 -25.74 0.26
N ASP A 31 17.11 -26.21 0.16
CA ASP A 31 17.97 -26.36 1.32
C ASP A 31 18.55 -24.99 1.73
N GLY A 32 17.92 -24.38 2.73
CA GLY A 32 18.37 -23.14 3.35
C GLY A 32 17.67 -21.85 2.90
N ASN A 33 16.78 -21.85 1.91
CA ASN A 33 16.12 -20.65 1.44
C ASN A 33 15.05 -20.15 2.45
N SER A 34 15.37 -19.04 3.10
CA SER A 34 14.51 -18.37 4.04
C SER A 34 14.00 -17.03 3.48
N VAL A 35 12.78 -16.66 3.82
CA VAL A 35 12.19 -15.40 3.39
C VAL A 35 11.45 -14.70 4.51
N ALA A 36 11.69 -13.41 4.64
CA ALA A 36 10.84 -12.53 5.44
C ALA A 36 9.85 -11.80 4.56
N PHE A 37 8.63 -11.64 5.02
CA PHE A 37 7.65 -10.86 4.27
C PHE A 37 6.66 -10.13 5.17
N THR A 38 6.06 -9.11 4.60
CA THR A 38 4.84 -8.50 5.12
C THR A 38 3.79 -8.39 4.03
N PHE A 39 2.54 -8.37 4.44
CA PHE A 39 1.41 -8.22 3.54
C PHE A 39 0.44 -7.17 4.09
N GLY A 40 0.15 -6.15 3.28
CA GLY A 40 -0.66 -5.05 3.75
C GLY A 40 -1.37 -4.25 2.65
N ARG A 41 -2.32 -3.44 3.08
CA ARG A 41 -3.10 -2.56 2.20
C ARG A 41 -2.33 -1.31 1.77
N PHE A 42 -1.55 -0.70 2.68
CA PHE A 42 -0.76 0.52 2.43
C PHE A 42 -1.55 1.59 1.68
N ASN A 43 -2.72 1.97 2.18
CA ASN A 43 -3.66 2.78 1.40
C ASN A 43 -4.26 3.99 2.16
N PRO A 44 -3.56 5.15 2.15
CA PRO A 44 -2.23 5.37 1.60
C PRO A 44 -1.11 4.83 2.49
N PRO A 45 0.13 4.70 1.95
CA PRO A 45 1.31 4.46 2.76
C PRO A 45 1.54 5.60 3.76
N THR A 46 2.12 5.27 4.92
CA THR A 46 2.40 6.25 5.98
C THR A 46 3.80 6.04 6.56
N ILE A 47 4.29 7.02 7.29
CA ILE A 47 5.54 6.90 8.05
C ILE A 47 5.51 5.71 9.04
N GLY A 48 4.34 5.37 9.58
CA GLY A 48 4.19 4.19 10.45
C GLY A 48 4.46 2.86 9.74
N HIS A 49 4.32 2.80 8.42
CA HIS A 49 4.70 1.63 7.64
C HIS A 49 6.21 1.46 7.48
N GLU A 50 7.00 2.52 7.66
CA GLU A 50 8.46 2.45 7.61
C GLU A 50 9.02 1.51 8.67
N LYS A 51 8.48 1.56 9.89
CA LYS A 51 8.87 0.64 10.97
C LYS A 51 8.63 -0.82 10.58
N LEU A 52 7.48 -1.11 10.00
CA LEU A 52 7.11 -2.44 9.51
C LEU A 52 8.09 -2.90 8.41
N ILE A 53 8.34 -2.05 7.42
CA ILE A 53 9.22 -2.35 6.28
C ILE A 53 10.66 -2.59 6.75
N ASN A 54 11.18 -1.73 7.62
CA ASN A 54 12.52 -1.89 8.20
C ASN A 54 12.62 -3.18 9.03
N LYS A 55 11.58 -3.51 9.81
CA LYS A 55 11.55 -4.75 10.59
C LYS A 55 11.59 -6.00 9.72
N VAL A 56 10.90 -5.98 8.57
CA VAL A 56 10.98 -7.07 7.58
C VAL A 56 12.39 -7.21 7.02
N ALA A 57 13.01 -6.10 6.61
CA ALA A 57 14.35 -6.10 6.04
C ALA A 57 15.45 -6.50 7.04
N GLN A 58 15.19 -6.37 8.33
CA GLN A 58 16.10 -6.74 9.41
C GLN A 58 15.99 -8.22 9.86
N GLN A 59 15.03 -8.98 9.31
CA GLN A 59 14.93 -10.39 9.68
C GLN A 59 16.13 -11.16 9.14
N PRO A 60 16.64 -12.15 9.90
CA PRO A 60 17.77 -12.97 9.47
C PRO A 60 17.31 -14.00 8.42
N THR A 61 17.09 -13.54 7.20
CA THR A 61 16.61 -14.35 6.06
C THR A 61 17.37 -13.98 4.79
N ASP A 62 17.41 -14.90 3.83
CA ASP A 62 18.13 -14.71 2.58
C ASP A 62 17.48 -13.66 1.68
N ARG A 63 16.17 -13.55 1.76
CA ARG A 63 15.38 -12.57 1.00
C ARG A 63 14.26 -11.98 1.83
N TYR A 64 13.76 -10.82 1.41
CA TYR A 64 12.55 -10.26 1.97
C TYR A 64 11.67 -9.61 0.90
N PHE A 65 10.36 -9.55 1.18
CA PHE A 65 9.38 -8.91 0.31
C PHE A 65 8.34 -8.11 1.09
N ILE A 66 7.90 -7.02 0.49
CA ILE A 66 6.79 -6.19 0.96
C ILE A 66 5.65 -6.34 -0.06
N TYR A 67 4.65 -7.15 0.28
CA TYR A 67 3.53 -7.45 -0.59
C TYR A 67 2.39 -6.46 -0.38
N LEU A 68 2.00 -5.81 -1.47
CA LEU A 68 0.89 -4.86 -1.49
C LEU A 68 -0.39 -5.58 -1.91
N SER A 69 -1.47 -5.41 -1.15
CA SER A 69 -2.77 -5.95 -1.55
C SER A 69 -3.28 -5.28 -2.83
N ARG A 70 -4.07 -5.99 -3.62
CA ARG A 70 -4.75 -5.45 -4.81
C ARG A 70 -6.08 -4.75 -4.48
N SER A 71 -6.46 -4.74 -3.18
CA SER A 71 -7.72 -4.14 -2.74
C SER A 71 -7.82 -2.69 -3.17
N GLN A 72 -8.93 -2.34 -3.79
CA GLN A 72 -9.30 -0.99 -4.18
C GLN A 72 -10.78 -0.78 -3.91
N ASP A 73 -11.09 0.27 -3.16
CA ASP A 73 -12.45 0.76 -2.90
C ASP A 73 -12.40 2.22 -2.50
N LYS A 74 -13.54 2.90 -2.61
CA LYS A 74 -13.64 4.34 -2.37
C LYS A 74 -13.39 4.76 -0.91
N SER A 75 -13.63 3.88 0.06
CA SER A 75 -13.61 4.24 1.47
C SER A 75 -12.29 3.93 2.18
N LYS A 76 -11.79 2.69 2.02
CA LYS A 76 -10.63 2.19 2.76
C LYS A 76 -9.39 2.02 1.89
N ASN A 77 -9.55 1.85 0.58
CA ASN A 77 -8.48 1.56 -0.36
C ASN A 77 -8.54 2.42 -1.62
N PRO A 78 -8.48 3.77 -1.50
CA PRO A 78 -8.68 4.67 -2.64
C PRO A 78 -7.61 4.58 -3.72
N LEU A 79 -6.36 4.26 -3.37
CA LEU A 79 -5.29 4.15 -4.36
C LEU A 79 -5.43 2.88 -5.20
N THR A 80 -5.25 3.01 -6.51
CA THR A 80 -5.13 1.85 -7.39
C THR A 80 -3.90 1.02 -7.03
N PRO A 81 -3.84 -0.29 -7.36
CA PRO A 81 -2.64 -1.10 -7.12
C PRO A 81 -1.38 -0.51 -7.76
N ARG A 82 -1.49 0.09 -8.96
CA ARG A 82 -0.39 0.73 -9.67
C ARG A 82 0.09 2.00 -8.95
N ASP A 83 -0.82 2.88 -8.54
CA ASP A 83 -0.48 4.08 -7.80
C ASP A 83 0.18 3.74 -6.47
N LYS A 84 -0.39 2.78 -5.75
CA LYS A 84 0.15 2.27 -4.49
C LYS A 84 1.59 1.78 -4.65
N LEU A 85 1.86 0.96 -5.67
CA LEU A 85 3.21 0.46 -5.96
C LEU A 85 4.18 1.61 -6.25
N SER A 86 3.77 2.55 -7.10
CA SER A 86 4.58 3.71 -7.46
C SER A 86 4.91 4.57 -6.24
N VAL A 87 3.91 4.89 -5.44
CA VAL A 87 4.07 5.69 -4.21
C VAL A 87 4.98 4.97 -3.20
N MET A 88 4.75 3.68 -2.96
CA MET A 88 5.55 2.90 -2.04
C MET A 88 7.03 2.85 -2.44
N LYS A 89 7.33 2.62 -3.72
CA LYS A 89 8.72 2.59 -4.22
C LYS A 89 9.41 3.95 -4.12
N GLN A 90 8.67 5.04 -4.34
CA GLN A 90 9.20 6.38 -4.22
C GLN A 90 9.38 6.81 -2.75
N MET A 91 8.48 6.40 -1.87
CA MET A 91 8.52 6.72 -0.45
C MET A 91 9.62 5.94 0.28
N PHE A 92 9.86 4.69 -0.14
CA PHE A 92 10.84 3.78 0.47
C PHE A 92 11.86 3.27 -0.57
N PRO A 93 12.70 4.13 -1.14
CA PRO A 93 13.57 3.78 -2.27
C PRO A 93 14.58 2.67 -1.96
N ARG A 94 15.04 2.57 -0.70
CA ARG A 94 15.95 1.49 -0.25
C ARG A 94 15.34 0.10 -0.41
N HIS A 95 14.02 0.01 -0.36
CA HIS A 95 13.26 -1.24 -0.42
C HIS A 95 12.55 -1.43 -1.78
N ALA A 96 12.74 -0.53 -2.74
CA ALA A 96 11.97 -0.48 -3.99
C ALA A 96 11.97 -1.79 -4.79
N ARG A 97 13.07 -2.55 -4.77
CA ARG A 97 13.19 -3.85 -5.46
C ARG A 97 12.37 -4.95 -4.79
N ASN A 98 12.13 -4.83 -3.49
CA ASN A 98 11.45 -5.82 -2.66
C ASN A 98 9.96 -5.52 -2.48
N ILE A 99 9.50 -4.35 -2.97
CA ILE A 99 8.10 -3.95 -2.94
C ILE A 99 7.41 -4.46 -4.20
N VAL A 100 6.43 -5.34 -4.01
CA VAL A 100 5.71 -6.02 -5.10
C VAL A 100 4.21 -6.03 -4.84
N ILE A 101 3.42 -6.07 -5.92
CA ILE A 101 1.97 -6.29 -5.80
C ILE A 101 1.74 -7.79 -5.62
N ASN A 102 1.00 -8.15 -4.58
CA ASN A 102 0.56 -9.53 -4.42
C ASN A 102 -0.43 -9.89 -5.56
N PRO A 103 -0.26 -11.03 -6.25
CA PRO A 103 -1.20 -11.47 -7.27
C PRO A 103 -2.60 -11.74 -6.71
N THR A 104 -2.70 -12.03 -5.42
CA THR A 104 -3.96 -12.33 -4.72
C THR A 104 -4.19 -11.39 -3.52
N ASN A 105 -5.36 -11.49 -2.87
CA ASN A 105 -5.65 -10.74 -1.65
C ASN A 105 -5.58 -11.61 -0.37
N MET A 106 -5.13 -12.85 -0.49
CA MET A 106 -5.10 -13.81 0.61
C MET A 106 -3.66 -14.14 1.01
N VAL A 107 -3.42 -14.21 2.31
CA VAL A 107 -2.09 -14.59 2.85
C VAL A 107 -1.74 -16.04 2.58
N LEU A 108 -2.74 -16.93 2.51
CA LEU A 108 -2.52 -18.35 2.21
C LEU A 108 -2.05 -18.57 0.77
N ASP A 109 -2.64 -17.87 -0.19
CA ASP A 109 -2.18 -17.92 -1.58
C ASP A 109 -0.73 -17.43 -1.70
N LEU A 110 -0.39 -16.39 -0.92
CA LEU A 110 0.97 -15.87 -0.87
C LEU A 110 1.94 -16.89 -0.25
N ALA A 111 1.53 -17.59 0.81
CA ALA A 111 2.32 -18.65 1.40
C ALA A 111 2.58 -19.79 0.39
N THR A 112 1.56 -20.18 -0.36
CA THR A 112 1.69 -21.17 -1.46
C THR A 112 2.66 -20.69 -2.54
N ASP A 113 2.57 -19.42 -2.96
CA ASP A 113 3.47 -18.83 -3.96
C ASP A 113 4.94 -18.83 -3.46
N LEU A 114 5.17 -18.47 -2.21
CA LEU A 114 6.50 -18.50 -1.60
C LEU A 114 7.07 -19.92 -1.52
N TYR A 115 6.23 -20.90 -1.15
CA TYR A 115 6.63 -22.30 -1.12
C TYR A 115 7.00 -22.83 -2.51
N ASN A 116 6.20 -22.49 -3.53
CA ASN A 116 6.47 -22.87 -4.92
C ASN A 116 7.74 -22.20 -5.48
N LYS A 117 8.16 -21.07 -4.91
CA LYS A 117 9.45 -20.41 -5.22
C LYS A 117 10.65 -21.05 -4.50
N GLY A 118 10.43 -22.14 -3.76
CA GLY A 118 11.48 -22.93 -3.12
C GLY A 118 11.86 -22.47 -1.70
N PHE A 119 11.15 -21.52 -1.10
CA PHE A 119 11.39 -21.15 0.28
C PHE A 119 10.90 -22.25 1.23
N THR A 120 11.73 -22.61 2.21
CA THR A 120 11.40 -23.62 3.24
C THR A 120 11.15 -23.01 4.60
N LYS A 121 11.63 -21.77 4.84
CA LYS A 121 11.44 -21.05 6.09
C LYS A 121 10.87 -19.68 5.81
N VAL A 122 9.81 -19.33 6.53
CA VAL A 122 9.13 -18.05 6.37
C VAL A 122 9.03 -17.31 7.70
N ILE A 123 9.30 -15.99 7.65
CA ILE A 123 9.07 -15.07 8.76
C ILE A 123 8.11 -14.00 8.26
N MET A 124 6.87 -14.00 8.76
CA MET A 124 5.94 -12.91 8.49
C MET A 124 6.10 -11.81 9.54
N VAL A 125 6.20 -10.57 9.10
CA VAL A 125 6.15 -9.41 10.00
C VAL A 125 4.80 -8.73 9.88
N ALA A 126 4.10 -8.57 11.00
CA ALA A 126 2.75 -8.01 11.07
C ALA A 126 2.63 -6.97 12.19
N GLY A 127 1.54 -6.20 12.21
CA GLY A 127 1.19 -5.40 13.38
C GLY A 127 0.92 -6.30 14.59
N SER A 128 1.19 -5.80 15.80
CA SER A 128 1.05 -6.56 17.04
C SER A 128 -0.34 -7.18 17.21
N ASP A 129 -1.36 -6.46 16.79
CA ASP A 129 -2.78 -6.86 16.81
C ASP A 129 -3.11 -8.07 15.91
N ARG A 130 -2.27 -8.36 14.91
CA ARG A 130 -2.52 -9.38 13.88
C ARG A 130 -1.61 -10.62 13.98
N VAL A 131 -0.58 -10.59 14.83
CA VAL A 131 0.43 -11.66 14.93
C VAL A 131 -0.23 -13.01 15.21
N ARG A 132 -1.05 -13.11 16.24
CA ARG A 132 -1.73 -14.37 16.62
C ARG A 132 -2.64 -14.91 15.53
N GLU A 133 -3.37 -14.02 14.85
CA GLU A 133 -4.27 -14.40 13.75
C GLU A 133 -3.48 -15.02 12.61
N PHE A 134 -2.44 -14.33 12.12
CA PHE A 134 -1.64 -14.82 11.00
C PHE A 134 -0.86 -16.08 11.34
N GLU A 135 -0.30 -16.16 12.55
CA GLU A 135 0.40 -17.35 13.01
C GLU A 135 -0.54 -18.57 13.04
N GLY A 136 -1.72 -18.39 13.62
CA GLY A 136 -2.73 -19.43 13.70
C GLY A 136 -3.18 -19.90 12.32
N ILE A 137 -3.40 -18.98 11.38
CA ILE A 137 -3.81 -19.33 10.01
C ILE A 137 -2.67 -20.04 9.28
N LEU A 138 -1.47 -19.48 9.24
CA LEU A 138 -0.35 -20.06 8.48
C LEU A 138 0.04 -21.43 9.00
N LYS A 139 0.11 -21.64 10.32
CA LYS A 139 0.45 -22.94 10.91
C LYS A 139 -0.67 -23.97 10.72
N ARG A 140 -1.94 -23.55 10.79
CA ARG A 140 -3.09 -24.46 10.61
C ARG A 140 -3.13 -25.10 9.24
N TYR A 141 -2.73 -24.40 8.19
CA TYR A 141 -2.77 -24.86 6.81
C TYR A 141 -1.43 -25.41 6.31
N ASN A 142 -0.38 -25.40 7.14
CA ASN A 142 0.90 -26.03 6.79
C ASN A 142 0.71 -27.54 6.64
N ASP A 143 1.29 -28.11 5.60
CA ASP A 143 1.17 -29.53 5.22
C ASP A 143 -0.29 -29.97 4.95
N LYS A 144 -1.13 -29.05 4.46
CA LYS A 144 -2.53 -29.35 4.11
C LYS A 144 -2.91 -28.82 2.73
N ARG A 145 -3.43 -29.68 1.88
CA ARG A 145 -4.04 -29.28 0.62
C ARG A 145 -5.38 -28.59 0.88
N ASN A 146 -5.57 -27.43 0.29
CA ASN A 146 -6.79 -26.65 0.40
C ASN A 146 -7.03 -25.82 -0.87
N ARG A 147 -8.10 -25.03 -0.89
CA ARG A 147 -8.44 -24.17 -2.05
C ARG A 147 -7.38 -23.12 -2.41
N HIS A 148 -6.48 -22.81 -1.49
CA HIS A 148 -5.38 -21.84 -1.69
C HIS A 148 -4.09 -22.53 -2.16
N GLY A 149 -4.12 -23.85 -2.38
CA GLY A 149 -2.98 -24.66 -2.77
C GLY A 149 -2.40 -25.44 -1.61
N TYR A 150 -1.11 -25.72 -1.70
CA TYR A 150 -0.35 -26.50 -0.74
C TYR A 150 0.97 -25.81 -0.42
N TYR A 151 1.34 -25.79 0.84
CA TYR A 151 2.68 -25.45 1.30
C TYR A 151 3.04 -26.29 2.53
N ASN A 152 4.32 -26.56 2.67
CA ASN A 152 4.89 -27.29 3.80
C ASN A 152 6.23 -26.68 4.17
N PHE A 153 6.20 -25.60 4.94
CA PHE A 153 7.39 -24.94 5.43
C PHE A 153 7.95 -25.70 6.63
N ASP A 154 9.27 -25.81 6.69
CA ASP A 154 9.99 -26.35 7.85
C ASP A 154 9.85 -25.45 9.08
N LYS A 155 9.72 -24.13 8.84
CA LYS A 155 9.57 -23.14 9.89
C LYS A 155 8.65 -21.98 9.45
N ILE A 156 7.69 -21.66 10.32
CA ILE A 156 6.79 -20.51 10.18
C ILE A 156 6.88 -19.70 11.47
N ASP A 157 7.39 -18.48 11.37
CA ASP A 157 7.39 -17.50 12.45
C ASP A 157 6.54 -16.29 12.04
N VAL A 158 5.80 -15.74 12.99
CA VAL A 158 5.10 -14.45 12.81
C VAL A 158 5.55 -13.51 13.92
N VAL A 159 6.21 -12.43 13.53
CA VAL A 159 6.80 -11.48 14.47
C VAL A 159 6.11 -10.12 14.41
N SER A 160 6.06 -9.44 15.55
CA SER A 160 5.49 -8.10 15.63
C SER A 160 6.46 -7.05 15.09
N ALA A 161 5.91 -6.09 14.32
CA ALA A 161 6.64 -4.87 13.96
C ALA A 161 6.73 -3.85 15.11
N GLY A 162 6.22 -4.20 16.27
CA GLY A 162 6.05 -3.33 17.44
C GLY A 162 4.62 -2.85 17.58
N GLU A 163 4.33 -2.31 18.75
CA GLU A 163 3.02 -1.73 19.02
C GLU A 163 2.83 -0.45 18.21
N ARG A 164 1.60 -0.27 17.75
CA ARG A 164 1.14 0.99 17.21
C ARG A 164 0.46 1.72 18.36
N ASP A 165 0.96 2.89 18.72
CA ASP A 165 0.26 3.80 19.61
C ASP A 165 -0.73 4.64 18.76
N PRO A 166 -2.03 4.33 18.79
CA PRO A 166 -3.04 5.06 18.04
C PRO A 166 -3.28 6.47 18.60
N ASP A 167 -2.91 6.69 19.86
CA ASP A 167 -3.11 7.94 20.59
C ASP A 167 -1.88 8.84 20.55
N ALA A 168 -0.76 8.36 20.00
CA ALA A 168 0.44 9.17 19.81
C ALA A 168 0.12 10.41 18.95
N GLU A 169 0.59 11.55 19.43
CA GLU A 169 0.49 12.81 18.70
C GLU A 169 1.52 12.89 17.55
N GLY A 170 1.19 13.67 16.53
CA GLY A 170 2.08 13.94 15.42
C GLY A 170 2.28 12.77 14.44
N ALA A 171 3.51 12.63 13.94
CA ALA A 171 3.84 11.68 12.87
C ALA A 171 3.68 10.19 13.28
N THR A 172 3.96 9.86 14.53
CA THR A 172 3.89 8.48 15.05
C THR A 172 2.45 7.98 15.19
N GLY A 173 1.50 8.87 15.49
CA GLY A 173 0.07 8.55 15.58
C GLY A 173 -0.69 8.60 14.24
N MET A 174 -0.01 8.95 13.13
CA MET A 174 -0.67 9.05 11.83
C MET A 174 -0.89 7.67 11.20
N SER A 175 -2.15 7.32 11.06
CA SER A 175 -2.61 6.10 10.38
C SER A 175 -3.10 6.40 8.96
N ALA A 176 -3.18 5.36 8.12
CA ALA A 176 -3.81 5.49 6.79
C ALA A 176 -5.26 6.00 6.87
N SER A 177 -5.98 5.68 7.96
CA SER A 177 -7.32 6.20 8.21
C SER A 177 -7.31 7.70 8.47
N LYS A 178 -6.46 8.16 9.38
CA LYS A 178 -6.30 9.60 9.65
C LYS A 178 -5.88 10.37 8.40
N MET A 179 -4.98 9.80 7.57
CA MET A 179 -4.60 10.42 6.28
C MET A 179 -5.78 10.49 5.29
N ARG A 180 -6.61 9.47 5.20
CA ARG A 180 -7.82 9.55 4.36
C ARG A 180 -8.79 10.61 4.86
N THR A 181 -9.00 10.71 6.16
CA THR A 181 -9.82 11.78 6.76
C THR A 181 -9.25 13.17 6.47
N ALA A 182 -7.93 13.35 6.57
CA ALA A 182 -7.28 14.61 6.19
C ALA A 182 -7.46 14.91 4.69
N ALA A 183 -7.34 13.90 3.83
CA ALA A 183 -7.60 14.04 2.40
C ALA A 183 -9.06 14.40 2.10
N GLU A 184 -10.02 13.80 2.80
CA GLU A 184 -11.44 14.13 2.69
C GLU A 184 -11.71 15.59 3.01
N LYS A 185 -11.12 16.10 4.09
CA LYS A 185 -11.27 17.49 4.52
C LYS A 185 -10.42 18.48 3.72
N GLY A 186 -9.54 18.02 2.83
CA GLY A 186 -8.60 18.89 2.12
C GLY A 186 -7.46 19.41 2.99
N ASP A 187 -7.25 18.84 4.19
CA ASP A 187 -6.22 19.27 5.13
C ASP A 187 -4.86 18.70 4.76
N ILE A 188 -4.13 19.45 3.93
CA ILE A 188 -2.80 19.07 3.47
C ILE A 188 -1.76 19.07 4.61
N THR A 189 -1.95 19.91 5.62
CA THR A 189 -1.03 20.04 6.75
C THR A 189 -1.05 18.75 7.58
N SER A 190 -2.22 18.31 8.00
CA SER A 190 -2.40 17.03 8.70
C SER A 190 -1.98 15.85 7.81
N PHE A 191 -2.29 15.88 6.51
CA PHE A 191 -1.89 14.83 5.58
C PHE A 191 -0.36 14.66 5.51
N LYS A 192 0.38 15.78 5.48
CA LYS A 192 1.86 15.80 5.46
C LYS A 192 2.49 15.18 6.71
N LEU A 193 1.81 15.20 7.85
CA LEU A 193 2.32 14.57 9.08
C LEU A 193 2.46 13.04 8.94
N GLY A 194 1.64 12.43 8.11
CA GLY A 194 1.71 10.98 7.84
C GLY A 194 2.82 10.55 6.89
N LEU A 195 3.59 11.47 6.33
CA LEU A 195 4.60 11.19 5.31
C LEU A 195 6.02 11.33 5.85
N PRO A 196 6.96 10.46 5.42
CA PRO A 196 8.37 10.66 5.66
C PRO A 196 8.83 12.02 5.12
N SER A 197 9.83 12.64 5.76
CA SER A 197 10.36 13.95 5.36
C SER A 197 10.79 13.98 3.89
N SER A 198 11.38 12.88 3.41
CA SER A 198 11.82 12.73 2.02
C SER A 198 10.69 12.73 0.98
N TYR A 199 9.44 12.52 1.41
CA TYR A 199 8.28 12.42 0.51
C TYR A 199 7.28 13.58 0.67
N LYS A 200 7.49 14.48 1.64
CA LYS A 200 6.56 15.59 1.94
C LYS A 200 6.35 16.55 0.76
N ASN A 201 7.34 16.70 -0.11
CA ASN A 201 7.25 17.52 -1.33
C ASN A 201 6.27 16.95 -2.38
N LYS A 202 5.90 15.68 -2.29
CA LYS A 202 4.93 15.00 -3.16
C LYS A 202 3.57 14.79 -2.47
N ALA A 203 3.35 15.41 -1.33
CA ALA A 203 2.13 15.23 -0.54
C ALA A 203 0.88 15.64 -1.31
N ASP A 204 0.94 16.74 -2.04
CA ASP A 204 -0.18 17.26 -2.83
C ASP A 204 -0.61 16.27 -3.92
N ASP A 205 0.37 15.69 -4.64
CA ASP A 205 0.10 14.68 -5.67
C ASP A 205 -0.51 13.41 -5.09
N LEU A 206 0.03 12.96 -3.94
CA LEU A 206 -0.53 11.78 -3.26
C LEU A 206 -1.94 12.04 -2.77
N MET A 207 -2.18 13.21 -2.16
CA MET A 207 -3.49 13.59 -1.68
C MET A 207 -4.52 13.69 -2.81
N LYS A 208 -4.15 14.28 -3.97
CA LYS A 208 -4.99 14.30 -5.17
C LYS A 208 -5.37 12.88 -5.62
N LYS A 209 -4.42 11.94 -5.64
CA LYS A 209 -4.70 10.54 -5.99
C LYS A 209 -5.63 9.86 -4.99
N VAL A 210 -5.43 10.09 -3.69
CA VAL A 210 -6.31 9.57 -2.63
C VAL A 210 -7.71 10.13 -2.80
N ARG A 211 -7.87 11.44 -2.95
CA ARG A 211 -9.17 12.11 -3.17
C ARG A 211 -9.88 11.58 -4.42
N LYS A 212 -9.15 11.46 -5.53
CA LYS A 212 -9.68 10.87 -6.77
C LYS A 212 -10.22 9.46 -6.54
N GLY A 213 -9.47 8.63 -5.84
CA GLY A 213 -9.90 7.25 -5.53
C GLY A 213 -11.08 7.19 -4.57
N MET A 214 -11.26 8.21 -3.72
CA MET A 214 -12.44 8.37 -2.85
C MET A 214 -13.65 8.95 -3.58
N ASN A 215 -13.54 9.27 -4.89
CA ASN A 215 -14.54 10.01 -5.67
C ASN A 215 -14.85 11.40 -5.11
N LEU A 216 -13.93 11.99 -4.39
CA LEU A 216 -14.04 13.38 -3.97
C LEU A 216 -13.59 14.26 -5.14
N ALA A 217 -14.41 15.24 -5.49
CA ALA A 217 -14.12 16.16 -6.58
C ALA A 217 -12.70 16.73 -6.48
N ALA A 218 -12.06 16.94 -7.61
CA ALA A 218 -10.67 17.44 -7.69
C ALA A 218 -10.51 18.92 -7.22
N SER A 219 -11.60 19.53 -6.75
CA SER A 219 -11.58 20.87 -6.23
C SER A 219 -10.74 20.95 -4.96
N TYR A 220 -9.78 21.83 -4.94
CA TYR A 220 -8.98 22.41 -3.85
C TYR A 220 -7.46 22.25 -3.88
N GLY A 221 -6.85 21.78 -4.93
CA GLY A 221 -5.39 21.81 -5.01
C GLY A 221 -4.78 23.10 -5.60
N SER A 222 -5.57 23.95 -6.23
CA SER A 222 -5.04 25.16 -6.92
C SER A 222 -5.26 26.47 -6.16
N LEU A 223 -6.16 26.49 -5.19
CA LEU A 223 -6.44 27.70 -4.41
C LEU A 223 -5.68 27.80 -3.09
N GLY A 224 -4.93 26.76 -2.70
CA GLY A 224 -4.24 26.67 -1.41
C GLY A 224 -2.90 27.42 -1.30
N HIS A 225 -2.41 28.08 -2.36
CA HIS A 225 -1.19 28.88 -2.29
C HIS A 225 -1.40 30.36 -1.97
N HIS A 226 -2.63 30.79 -1.82
CA HIS A 226 -2.92 32.12 -1.32
C HIS A 226 -3.50 32.05 0.09
N ALA A 227 -2.62 32.31 1.04
CA ALA A 227 -2.86 32.73 2.41
C ALA A 227 -4.30 32.60 2.97
N GLY A 228 -4.54 31.62 3.83
CA GLY A 228 -5.39 31.84 5.00
C GLY A 228 -6.90 31.85 4.86
N TYR A 229 -7.48 31.61 3.68
CA TYR A 229 -8.93 31.55 3.53
C TYR A 229 -9.45 30.12 3.69
N GLY A 230 -10.04 29.86 4.85
CA GLY A 230 -10.87 28.66 5.06
C GLY A 230 -11.99 28.63 4.03
N TYR A 231 -12.36 27.40 3.57
CA TYR A 231 -13.50 27.20 2.66
C TYR A 231 -14.76 27.83 3.24
N LYS A 232 -15.29 28.80 2.51
CA LYS A 232 -16.68 29.29 2.70
C LYS A 232 -17.48 28.84 1.48
N PRO A 233 -18.68 28.26 1.66
CA PRO A 233 -19.61 28.06 0.54
C PRO A 233 -19.81 29.38 -0.21
N ILE A 234 -19.91 29.35 -1.54
CA ILE A 234 -20.06 30.57 -2.39
C ILE A 234 -21.24 31.41 -1.91
N ALA A 235 -22.30 30.75 -1.43
CA ALA A 235 -23.47 31.41 -0.85
C ALA A 235 -23.17 32.28 0.41
N ASN A 236 -22.07 32.07 1.07
CA ASN A 236 -21.66 32.77 2.31
C ASN A 236 -20.50 33.74 2.09
N LEU A 237 -20.13 34.00 0.84
CA LEU A 237 -19.04 34.92 0.54
C LEU A 237 -19.61 36.34 0.46
N ASN A 238 -18.87 37.31 1.02
CA ASN A 238 -19.21 38.73 0.83
C ASN A 238 -18.89 39.15 -0.62
N GLU A 239 -19.35 40.33 -1.02
CA GLU A 239 -19.19 40.85 -2.38
C GLU A 239 -17.72 40.97 -2.83
N TYR A 240 -16.82 41.31 -1.91
CA TYR A 240 -15.37 41.37 -2.19
C TYR A 240 -14.79 40.00 -2.48
N GLU A 241 -15.11 38.98 -1.67
CA GLU A 241 -14.69 37.60 -1.86
C GLU A 241 -15.28 36.99 -3.16
N GLN A 242 -16.53 37.33 -3.50
CA GLN A 242 -17.15 36.92 -4.76
C GLN A 242 -16.46 37.53 -5.97
N ASN A 243 -16.08 38.82 -5.89
CA ASN A 243 -15.32 39.48 -6.94
C ASN A 243 -13.92 38.91 -7.12
N GLN A 244 -13.24 38.53 -6.04
CA GLN A 244 -11.95 37.83 -6.12
C GLN A 244 -12.06 36.49 -6.83
N ILE A 245 -13.09 35.70 -6.54
CA ILE A 245 -13.35 34.43 -7.24
C ILE A 245 -13.67 34.68 -8.72
N ARG A 246 -14.43 35.69 -9.01
CA ARG A 246 -14.76 36.13 -10.38
C ARG A 246 -13.49 36.52 -11.15
N ASP A 247 -12.55 37.24 -10.52
CA ASP A 247 -11.30 37.63 -11.13
C ASP A 247 -10.39 36.43 -11.37
N LEU A 248 -10.35 35.46 -10.45
CA LEU A 248 -9.64 34.18 -10.61
C LEU A 248 -10.27 33.36 -11.76
N TYR A 249 -11.59 33.31 -11.83
CA TYR A 249 -12.30 32.66 -12.93
C TYR A 249 -11.91 33.26 -14.30
N VAL A 250 -11.88 34.58 -14.41
CA VAL A 250 -11.53 35.29 -15.65
C VAL A 250 -10.06 35.06 -15.99
N ARG A 251 -9.15 35.06 -15.00
CA ARG A 251 -7.70 34.93 -15.23
C ARG A 251 -7.26 33.49 -15.47
N GLU A 252 -7.79 32.54 -14.70
CA GLU A 252 -7.28 31.16 -14.67
C GLU A 252 -8.25 30.15 -15.31
N MET A 253 -9.38 30.60 -15.81
CA MET A 253 -10.37 29.75 -16.47
C MET A 253 -10.74 28.54 -15.59
N ILE A 254 -11.27 28.81 -14.39
CA ILE A 254 -11.65 27.79 -13.38
C ILE A 254 -12.68 26.79 -13.93
N PHE A 255 -13.56 27.23 -14.84
CA PHE A 255 -14.52 26.39 -15.52
C PHE A 255 -14.06 26.00 -16.93
N ASN A 256 -14.34 24.79 -17.34
CA ASN A 256 -14.14 24.35 -18.72
C ASN A 256 -15.38 24.60 -19.57
N ILE A 257 -15.20 24.63 -20.90
CA ILE A 257 -16.34 24.65 -21.80
C ILE A 257 -17.17 23.39 -21.53
N ASP A 258 -18.49 23.55 -21.53
CA ASP A 258 -19.50 22.53 -21.20
C ASP A 258 -19.62 22.14 -19.73
N ASP A 259 -18.86 22.74 -18.81
CA ASP A 259 -19.12 22.59 -17.38
C ASP A 259 -20.54 23.08 -17.05
N LYS A 260 -21.25 22.26 -16.28
CA LYS A 260 -22.56 22.68 -15.70
C LYS A 260 -22.30 23.46 -14.44
N VAL A 261 -22.91 24.62 -14.34
CA VAL A 261 -22.79 25.52 -13.19
C VAL A 261 -24.15 25.87 -12.62
N ASP A 262 -24.26 25.88 -11.31
CA ASP A 262 -25.45 26.29 -10.59
C ASP A 262 -25.29 27.70 -10.03
N TYR A 263 -26.17 28.61 -10.37
CA TYR A 263 -26.20 29.92 -9.76
C TYR A 263 -27.12 29.88 -8.53
N VAL A 264 -26.52 29.66 -7.38
CA VAL A 264 -27.22 29.32 -6.12
C VAL A 264 -28.19 30.42 -5.65
N LYS A 265 -27.95 31.67 -6.02
CA LYS A 265 -28.75 32.80 -5.55
C LYS A 265 -30.12 32.89 -6.23
N GLU A 266 -30.25 32.32 -7.42
CA GLU A 266 -31.49 32.41 -8.24
C GLU A 266 -31.99 31.03 -8.72
N ASP A 267 -31.39 29.95 -8.21
CA ASP A 267 -31.70 28.56 -8.62
C ASP A 267 -31.65 28.35 -10.15
N ILE A 268 -30.70 29.06 -10.79
CA ILE A 268 -30.50 28.99 -12.24
C ILE A 268 -29.34 28.03 -12.53
N GLN A 269 -29.61 27.03 -13.37
CA GLN A 269 -28.59 26.16 -13.92
C GLN A 269 -28.13 26.67 -15.28
N GLY A 270 -26.85 26.67 -15.49
CA GLY A 270 -26.23 27.07 -16.73
C GLY A 270 -25.14 26.09 -17.20
N THR A 271 -24.70 26.27 -18.42
CA THR A 271 -23.57 25.56 -18.99
C THR A 271 -22.57 26.56 -19.55
N VAL A 272 -21.28 26.37 -19.26
CA VAL A 272 -20.24 27.24 -19.79
C VAL A 272 -20.09 26.98 -21.31
N LYS A 273 -20.47 27.93 -22.12
CA LYS A 273 -20.41 27.83 -23.60
C LYS A 273 -19.16 28.50 -24.17
N ARG A 274 -18.56 29.46 -23.45
CA ARG A 274 -17.39 30.19 -23.89
C ARG A 274 -16.57 30.64 -22.67
N ARG A 275 -15.27 30.60 -22.79
CA ARG A 275 -14.38 31.23 -21.84
C ARG A 275 -14.30 32.73 -22.18
N GLY A 276 -14.48 33.57 -21.17
CA GLY A 276 -14.37 35.03 -21.32
C GLY A 276 -12.91 35.49 -21.47
#